data_2c919a1248d35c446b4c098658a7b278
#
_entry.id   2c919a1248d35c446b4c098658a7b278
#
_cell.length_a   1.000
_cell.length_b   1.000
_cell.length_c   1.000
_cell.angle_alpha   90.00
_cell.angle_beta   90.00
_cell.angle_gamma   90.00
#
_symmetry.space_group_name_H-M   'P 1'
#
loop_
_entity.id
_entity.type
_entity.pdbx_description
1 polymer ?
#
loop_
_entity_poly.entity_id
_entity_poly.type
_entity_poly.pdbx_seq_one_letter_code
_entity_poly.pdbx_strand_id
1 'polypeptide(L)'
;MNLRNIFTTALGCFTILAACGNDNDSNITPTPEPKPDQPTEEVKDVTLYVTNTSRTYDLTKSGLAFGTGSNMSPSTVTLDPTTRYQEMDGFGAAITGSTSYNLMQMTQENRTKFLTETFSDKEGYGFSYVRIAIGCSDFSFSEFTCCDEKGLEHFALPMEDTKYVIPILKEILAINPTVKVIAAPWTCPKWMKVKSLEERVPFDSWTSGHLNPEYYRTYGEYFVKWIQAFEKEGIKIHAVTPQNEPLNHGNSASLFMGWEEARDFIDRKSVV
;
A
#
# COMPACT_ATOMS: atom_id res chain seq x y z
N MET A 1 19.28 -28.28 -36.89
CA MET A 1 20.60 -28.58 -36.32
C MET A 1 20.41 -28.88 -34.85
N ASN A 2 20.50 -30.18 -34.49
CA ASN A 2 20.23 -30.69 -33.14
C ASN A 2 21.38 -30.41 -32.18
N LEU A 3 21.07 -30.08 -30.93
CA LEU A 3 21.96 -30.34 -29.82
C LEU A 3 21.14 -30.84 -28.63
N ARG A 4 21.45 -32.08 -28.28
CA ARG A 4 20.83 -32.93 -27.25
C ARG A 4 21.49 -32.71 -25.89
N ASN A 5 20.64 -32.81 -24.89
CA ASN A 5 20.82 -33.12 -23.48
C ASN A 5 22.11 -33.85 -23.04
N ILE A 6 22.62 -33.47 -21.87
CA ILE A 6 23.24 -34.42 -20.93
C ILE A 6 22.76 -34.05 -19.50
N PHE A 7 21.91 -34.91 -18.96
CA PHE A 7 21.64 -35.03 -17.52
C PHE A 7 22.61 -36.05 -16.94
N THR A 8 23.30 -35.69 -15.88
CA THR A 8 24.07 -36.66 -15.08
C THR A 8 23.48 -36.67 -13.67
N THR A 9 22.79 -37.77 -13.38
CA THR A 9 22.25 -38.11 -12.06
C THR A 9 23.36 -38.79 -11.25
N ALA A 10 23.76 -38.26 -10.11
CA ALA A 10 24.60 -38.94 -9.13
C ALA A 10 23.69 -39.50 -8.02
N LEU A 11 23.54 -40.82 -8.03
CA LEU A 11 22.83 -41.60 -7.02
C LEU A 11 23.85 -42.03 -5.94
N GLY A 12 23.79 -41.46 -4.77
CA GLY A 12 24.59 -41.87 -3.62
C GLY A 12 23.85 -42.93 -2.80
N CYS A 13 24.31 -44.17 -2.82
CA CYS A 13 23.89 -45.24 -1.94
C CYS A 13 24.42 -45.00 -0.53
N PHE A 14 23.53 -44.89 0.47
CA PHE A 14 23.87 -45.05 1.88
C PHE A 14 23.53 -46.48 2.30
N THR A 15 24.54 -47.26 2.64
CA THR A 15 24.42 -48.58 3.29
C THR A 15 24.25 -48.40 4.77
N ILE A 16 23.14 -48.91 5.32
CA ILE A 16 22.89 -49.02 6.73
C ILE A 16 23.53 -50.35 7.23
N LEU A 17 24.50 -50.27 8.10
CA LEU A 17 25.00 -51.38 8.88
C LEU A 17 24.23 -51.42 10.20
N ALA A 18 23.42 -52.46 10.37
CA ALA A 18 22.81 -52.79 11.65
C ALA A 18 23.83 -53.60 12.46
N ALA A 19 24.14 -53.09 13.64
CA ALA A 19 24.83 -53.88 14.68
C ALA A 19 23.88 -53.98 15.89
N CYS A 20 23.44 -55.20 16.18
CA CYS A 20 22.78 -55.56 17.42
C CYS A 20 23.86 -55.66 18.54
N GLY A 21 23.60 -54.99 19.63
CA GLY A 21 24.29 -55.15 20.89
C GLY A 21 23.35 -54.80 22.04
N ASN A 22 23.01 -55.81 22.84
CA ASN A 22 22.21 -55.73 24.05
C ASN A 22 23.10 -55.18 25.17
N ASP A 23 22.64 -54.31 26.02
CA ASP A 23 22.53 -54.39 27.46
C ASP A 23 22.40 -53.03 28.14
N ASN A 24 21.34 -52.94 28.91
CA ASN A 24 21.08 -52.28 30.21
C ASN A 24 21.76 -50.96 30.61
N ASP A 25 20.86 -50.10 31.05
CA ASP A 25 21.00 -49.06 32.11
C ASP A 25 21.80 -47.79 31.79
N SER A 26 21.04 -46.75 31.62
CA SER A 26 21.03 -45.57 32.49
C SER A 26 20.32 -44.43 31.80
N ASN A 27 19.34 -43.87 32.48
CA ASN A 27 18.63 -42.64 32.17
C ASN A 27 19.61 -41.47 32.06
N ILE A 28 20.11 -41.21 30.84
CA ILE A 28 20.80 -39.95 30.51
C ILE A 28 19.85 -39.14 29.66
N THR A 29 19.15 -38.20 30.31
CA THR A 29 18.48 -37.13 29.62
C THR A 29 19.52 -36.35 28.80
N PRO A 30 19.42 -36.25 27.47
CA PRO A 30 20.37 -35.44 26.71
C PRO A 30 20.24 -33.99 27.17
N THR A 31 21.32 -33.45 27.73
CA THR A 31 21.46 -32.02 27.95
C THR A 31 21.30 -31.34 26.60
N PRO A 32 20.37 -30.37 26.43
CA PRO A 32 20.26 -29.65 25.18
C PRO A 32 21.59 -28.95 24.88
N GLU A 33 22.15 -29.23 23.70
CA GLU A 33 23.31 -28.48 23.24
C GLU A 33 23.01 -26.99 23.32
N PRO A 34 23.93 -26.16 23.83
CA PRO A 34 23.75 -24.73 23.84
C PRO A 34 23.57 -24.28 22.39
N LYS A 35 22.43 -23.67 22.08
CA LYS A 35 22.24 -22.95 20.81
C LYS A 35 23.42 -22.01 20.65
N PRO A 36 24.07 -21.98 19.47
CA PRO A 36 25.12 -21.01 19.22
C PRO A 36 24.54 -19.62 19.53
N ASP A 37 25.24 -18.86 20.36
CA ASP A 37 24.91 -17.49 20.70
C ASP A 37 24.66 -16.76 19.39
N GLN A 38 23.41 -16.31 19.15
CA GLN A 38 23.15 -15.35 18.10
C GLN A 38 24.01 -14.13 18.45
N PRO A 39 24.78 -13.60 17.47
CA PRO A 39 25.55 -12.40 17.72
C PRO A 39 24.57 -11.35 18.25
N THR A 40 24.78 -10.91 19.49
CA THR A 40 24.06 -9.76 20.05
C THR A 40 24.32 -8.60 19.11
N GLU A 41 23.27 -8.12 18.42
CA GLU A 41 23.38 -6.95 17.56
C GLU A 41 23.86 -5.80 18.44
N GLU A 42 25.09 -5.36 18.19
CA GLU A 42 25.70 -4.26 18.94
C GLU A 42 24.83 -3.03 18.73
N VAL A 43 24.22 -2.52 19.80
CA VAL A 43 23.37 -1.33 19.71
C VAL A 43 24.24 -0.16 19.23
N LYS A 44 23.98 0.32 18.03
CA LYS A 44 24.64 1.49 17.45
C LYS A 44 23.81 2.75 17.69
N ASP A 45 24.48 3.89 17.82
CA ASP A 45 23.82 5.18 18.05
C ASP A 45 22.95 5.63 16.88
N VAL A 46 23.27 5.16 15.66
CA VAL A 46 22.56 5.49 14.42
C VAL A 46 22.26 4.22 13.65
N THR A 47 21.00 4.02 13.29
CA THR A 47 20.60 3.01 12.31
C THR A 47 20.55 3.64 10.92
N LEU A 48 21.26 3.03 9.97
CA LEU A 48 21.37 3.49 8.60
C LEU A 48 20.68 2.48 7.66
N TYR A 49 19.81 2.96 6.78
CA TYR A 49 19.24 2.20 5.66
C TYR A 49 19.72 2.83 4.35
N VAL A 50 20.35 2.05 3.51
CA VAL A 50 20.95 2.54 2.26
C VAL A 50 20.33 1.84 1.06
N THR A 51 19.93 2.63 0.08
CA THR A 51 19.62 2.17 -1.28
C THR A 51 20.40 3.00 -2.27
N ASN A 52 21.00 2.38 -3.27
CA ASN A 52 21.67 3.07 -4.37
C ASN A 52 21.13 2.63 -5.73
N THR A 53 21.42 3.41 -6.76
CA THR A 53 20.92 3.15 -8.13
C THR A 53 21.43 1.85 -8.74
N SER A 54 22.62 1.41 -8.34
CA SER A 54 23.18 0.10 -8.77
C SER A 54 22.59 -1.08 -8.01
N ARG A 55 21.76 -0.82 -6.97
CA ARG A 55 21.20 -1.83 -6.07
C ARG A 55 22.25 -2.73 -5.39
N THR A 56 23.48 -2.28 -5.29
CA THR A 56 24.51 -2.90 -4.44
C THR A 56 24.07 -2.86 -2.97
N TYR A 57 23.38 -1.78 -2.60
CA TYR A 57 22.64 -1.63 -1.36
C TYR A 57 21.16 -1.48 -1.72
N ASP A 58 20.30 -2.29 -1.11
CA ASP A 58 18.86 -2.30 -1.34
C ASP A 58 18.16 -2.38 0.01
N LEU A 59 17.84 -1.21 0.60
CA LEU A 59 17.40 -1.04 1.98
C LEU A 59 18.32 -1.75 3.00
N THR A 60 19.61 -1.81 2.67
CA THR A 60 20.59 -2.49 3.51
C THR A 60 20.72 -1.77 4.85
N LYS A 61 20.36 -2.46 5.92
CA LYS A 61 20.46 -1.96 7.29
C LYS A 61 21.91 -2.06 7.78
N SER A 62 22.40 -1.01 8.41
CA SER A 62 23.70 -0.99 9.11
C SER A 62 23.63 -0.07 10.32
N GLY A 63 24.62 -0.14 11.21
CA GLY A 63 24.71 0.71 12.38
C GLY A 63 26.00 1.52 12.39
N LEU A 64 25.92 2.77 12.85
CA LEU A 64 27.07 3.65 13.08
C LEU A 64 27.09 4.12 14.53
N ALA A 65 28.29 4.27 15.09
CA ALA A 65 28.50 4.92 16.38
C ALA A 65 28.80 6.40 16.18
N PHE A 66 28.39 7.23 17.13
CA PHE A 66 28.85 8.64 17.14
C PHE A 66 30.37 8.67 17.32
N GLY A 67 31.00 9.52 16.55
CA GLY A 67 32.42 9.78 16.62
C GLY A 67 32.74 11.17 17.16
N THR A 68 33.98 11.36 17.60
CA THR A 68 34.50 12.68 18.07
C THR A 68 35.19 13.47 16.97
N GLY A 69 35.14 13.00 15.72
CA GLY A 69 35.86 13.61 14.60
C GLY A 69 35.23 14.93 14.16
N SER A 70 36.11 15.92 13.90
CA SER A 70 35.75 17.26 13.40
C SER A 70 35.86 17.42 11.89
N ASN A 71 35.96 16.34 11.13
CA ASN A 71 36.16 16.42 9.69
C ASN A 71 34.85 16.80 8.99
N MET A 72 34.67 18.10 8.76
CA MET A 72 33.59 18.64 7.94
C MET A 72 33.84 18.32 6.46
N SER A 73 33.05 17.43 5.89
CA SER A 73 33.01 17.21 4.44
C SER A 73 32.10 18.27 3.78
N PRO A 74 32.29 18.61 2.50
CA PRO A 74 31.36 19.43 1.75
C PRO A 74 29.92 18.83 1.70
N SER A 75 29.82 17.55 1.97
CA SER A 75 28.53 16.82 2.04
C SER A 75 27.98 16.67 3.46
N THR A 76 28.44 17.51 4.40
CA THR A 76 27.98 17.47 5.79
C THR A 76 26.54 17.99 5.88
N VAL A 77 25.66 17.21 6.54
CA VAL A 77 24.31 17.63 6.92
C VAL A 77 24.31 17.95 8.41
N THR A 78 23.93 19.18 8.75
CA THR A 78 23.76 19.58 10.15
C THR A 78 22.31 19.43 10.56
N LEU A 79 22.06 18.68 11.64
CA LEU A 79 20.74 18.57 12.24
C LEU A 79 20.66 19.52 13.44
N ASP A 80 19.68 20.41 13.43
CA ASP A 80 19.38 21.30 14.55
C ASP A 80 18.06 20.89 15.21
N PRO A 81 18.07 20.15 16.32
CA PRO A 81 16.86 19.71 16.99
C PRO A 81 16.13 20.84 17.74
N THR A 82 16.73 22.02 17.85
CA THR A 82 16.12 23.19 18.52
C THR A 82 15.20 23.96 17.59
N THR A 83 15.45 23.94 16.29
CA THR A 83 14.59 24.57 15.29
C THR A 83 13.49 23.60 14.89
N ARG A 84 12.23 23.97 15.16
CA ARG A 84 11.06 23.17 14.86
C ARG A 84 10.22 23.84 13.79
N TYR A 85 9.72 23.03 12.86
CA TYR A 85 8.78 23.42 11.81
C TYR A 85 7.41 22.78 12.08
N GLN A 86 6.67 22.43 11.05
CA GLN A 86 5.39 21.72 11.17
C GLN A 86 5.57 20.31 11.74
N GLU A 87 4.53 19.83 12.39
CA GLU A 87 4.43 18.43 12.76
C GLU A 87 4.15 17.57 11.54
N MET A 88 4.85 16.44 11.42
CA MET A 88 4.60 15.45 10.38
C MET A 88 3.62 14.41 10.90
N ASP A 89 2.48 14.30 10.24
CA ASP A 89 1.39 13.41 10.68
C ASP A 89 1.66 11.93 10.32
N GLY A 90 2.58 11.67 9.41
CA GLY A 90 3.01 10.32 9.03
C GLY A 90 3.40 10.18 7.58
N PHE A 91 3.76 8.95 7.21
CA PHE A 91 4.17 8.56 5.87
C PHE A 91 3.43 7.30 5.43
N GLY A 92 3.27 7.13 4.13
CA GLY A 92 2.60 5.97 3.58
C GLY A 92 2.74 5.82 2.08
N ALA A 93 2.04 4.84 1.54
CA ALA A 93 2.00 4.55 0.12
C ALA A 93 0.58 4.17 -0.32
N ALA A 94 0.37 4.10 -1.64
CA ALA A 94 -0.90 3.66 -2.19
C ALA A 94 -1.05 2.13 -2.08
N ILE A 95 -2.25 1.69 -1.72
CA ILE A 95 -2.71 0.31 -1.83
C ILE A 95 -3.76 0.29 -2.94
N THR A 96 -3.30 0.08 -4.17
CA THR A 96 -4.14 0.06 -5.37
C THR A 96 -4.77 -1.32 -5.59
N GLY A 97 -5.69 -1.41 -6.54
CA GLY A 97 -6.24 -2.70 -6.98
C GLY A 97 -5.16 -3.69 -7.43
N SER A 98 -4.23 -3.25 -8.28
CA SER A 98 -3.10 -4.08 -8.73
C SER A 98 -2.16 -4.47 -7.59
N THR A 99 -1.87 -3.56 -6.66
CA THR A 99 -1.06 -3.86 -5.47
C THR A 99 -1.74 -4.95 -4.64
N SER A 100 -3.02 -4.76 -4.35
CA SER A 100 -3.81 -5.69 -3.54
C SER A 100 -3.91 -7.06 -4.21
N TYR A 101 -4.15 -7.09 -5.53
CA TYR A 101 -4.15 -8.34 -6.30
C TYR A 101 -2.81 -9.08 -6.18
N ASN A 102 -1.69 -8.38 -6.40
CA ASN A 102 -0.36 -9.00 -6.31
C ASN A 102 -0.08 -9.54 -4.90
N LEU A 103 -0.45 -8.78 -3.85
CA LEU A 103 -0.34 -9.25 -2.47
C LEU A 103 -1.17 -10.50 -2.23
N MET A 104 -2.38 -10.58 -2.78
CA MET A 104 -3.24 -11.77 -2.67
C MET A 104 -2.70 -12.99 -3.44
N GLN A 105 -1.80 -12.82 -4.42
CA GLN A 105 -1.10 -13.93 -5.10
C GLN A 105 0.07 -14.50 -4.29
N MET A 106 0.56 -13.75 -3.30
CA MET A 106 1.62 -14.24 -2.41
C MET A 106 1.11 -15.35 -1.49
N THR A 107 2.01 -16.22 -1.03
CA THR A 107 1.68 -17.10 0.08
C THR A 107 1.31 -16.25 1.32
N GLN A 108 0.44 -16.78 2.19
CA GLN A 108 0.05 -16.07 3.41
C GLN A 108 1.28 -15.65 4.23
N GLU A 109 2.27 -16.53 4.36
CA GLU A 109 3.50 -16.28 5.09
C GLU A 109 4.26 -15.07 4.53
N ASN A 110 4.53 -15.06 3.22
CA ASN A 110 5.27 -13.98 2.57
C ASN A 110 4.49 -12.67 2.60
N ARG A 111 3.17 -12.71 2.42
CA ARG A 111 2.30 -11.53 2.52
C ARG A 111 2.30 -10.96 3.93
N THR A 112 2.12 -11.80 4.94
CA THR A 112 2.16 -11.36 6.35
C THR A 112 3.51 -10.75 6.68
N LYS A 113 4.61 -11.38 6.26
CA LYS A 113 5.96 -10.84 6.45
C LYS A 113 6.10 -9.45 5.81
N PHE A 114 5.74 -9.31 4.53
CA PHE A 114 5.81 -8.03 3.81
C PHE A 114 4.96 -6.93 4.49
N LEU A 115 3.72 -7.25 4.87
CA LEU A 115 2.84 -6.30 5.53
C LEU A 115 3.35 -5.92 6.93
N THR A 116 3.90 -6.86 7.68
CA THR A 116 4.52 -6.60 9.00
C THR A 116 5.74 -5.70 8.86
N GLU A 117 6.65 -6.02 7.93
CA GLU A 117 7.83 -5.19 7.65
C GLU A 117 7.46 -3.76 7.20
N THR A 118 6.31 -3.59 6.53
CA THR A 118 5.85 -2.28 6.05
C THR A 118 5.13 -1.48 7.14
N PHE A 119 4.17 -2.08 7.83
CA PHE A 119 3.19 -1.34 8.64
C PHE A 119 3.38 -1.47 10.16
N SER A 120 4.09 -2.50 10.65
CA SER A 120 4.35 -2.62 12.08
C SER A 120 5.23 -1.48 12.58
N ASP A 121 4.82 -0.83 13.65
CA ASP A 121 5.58 0.21 14.35
C ASP A 121 6.71 -0.36 15.24
N LYS A 122 6.68 -1.68 15.47
CA LYS A 122 7.64 -2.39 16.32
C LYS A 122 8.65 -3.20 15.53
N GLU A 123 8.17 -3.88 14.48
CA GLU A 123 8.94 -4.87 13.73
C GLU A 123 9.21 -4.44 12.28
N GLY A 124 8.72 -3.26 11.88
CA GLY A 124 8.79 -2.77 10.51
C GLY A 124 9.14 -1.29 10.40
N TYR A 125 8.82 -0.72 9.23
CA TYR A 125 9.06 0.69 8.93
C TYR A 125 8.00 1.62 9.50
N GLY A 126 6.88 1.10 10.01
CA GLY A 126 5.84 1.87 10.67
C GLY A 126 5.11 2.83 9.75
N PHE A 127 4.82 2.42 8.50
CA PHE A 127 3.97 3.25 7.64
C PHE A 127 2.61 3.45 8.32
N SER A 128 2.23 4.71 8.48
CA SER A 128 1.05 5.13 9.24
C SER A 128 -0.11 5.60 8.35
N TYR A 129 0.11 5.67 7.03
CA TYR A 129 -0.89 6.05 6.03
C TYR A 129 -0.97 5.04 4.89
N VAL A 130 -2.19 4.84 4.39
CA VAL A 130 -2.44 4.22 3.08
C VAL A 130 -3.37 5.12 2.27
N ARG A 131 -3.17 5.16 0.95
CA ARG A 131 -4.06 5.82 0.01
C ARG A 131 -4.71 4.79 -0.90
N ILE A 132 -6.04 4.86 -1.05
CA ILE A 132 -6.81 3.98 -1.92
C ILE A 132 -7.62 4.79 -2.93
N ALA A 133 -8.08 4.13 -3.99
CA ALA A 133 -8.96 4.75 -4.97
C ALA A 133 -10.43 4.69 -4.52
N ILE A 134 -11.23 5.66 -4.95
CA ILE A 134 -12.71 5.60 -4.93
C ILE A 134 -13.15 5.27 -6.36
N GLY A 135 -13.53 4.03 -6.60
CA GLY A 135 -13.65 3.47 -7.94
C GLY A 135 -12.30 3.05 -8.51
N CYS A 136 -12.15 3.09 -9.83
CA CYS A 136 -10.89 2.73 -10.48
C CYS A 136 -9.82 3.82 -10.35
N SER A 137 -8.58 3.40 -10.57
CA SER A 137 -7.41 4.25 -10.76
C SER A 137 -6.65 3.81 -12.02
N ASP A 138 -5.55 4.48 -12.34
CA ASP A 138 -4.60 4.06 -13.39
C ASP A 138 -3.85 2.74 -13.07
N PHE A 139 -4.02 2.21 -11.84
CA PHE A 139 -3.54 0.89 -11.39
C PHE A 139 -4.67 -0.11 -11.14
N SER A 140 -5.82 0.08 -11.76
CA SER A 140 -6.93 -0.88 -11.77
C SER A 140 -6.89 -1.78 -13.00
N PHE A 141 -7.63 -2.88 -12.98
CA PHE A 141 -7.68 -3.83 -14.11
C PHE A 141 -8.51 -3.31 -15.29
N SER A 142 -9.45 -2.41 -15.00
CA SER A 142 -10.33 -1.76 -15.97
C SER A 142 -10.84 -0.45 -15.39
N GLU A 143 -11.53 0.32 -16.22
CA GLU A 143 -12.25 1.50 -15.77
C GLU A 143 -13.62 1.11 -15.21
N PHE A 144 -13.94 1.63 -14.04
CA PHE A 144 -15.23 1.49 -13.36
C PHE A 144 -15.42 2.56 -12.29
N THR A 145 -16.66 2.76 -11.87
CA THR A 145 -16.97 3.46 -10.62
C THR A 145 -17.82 2.54 -9.73
N CYS A 146 -18.16 3.00 -8.55
CA CYS A 146 -19.10 2.26 -7.69
C CYS A 146 -20.57 2.45 -8.12
N CYS A 147 -20.83 3.16 -9.24
CA CYS A 147 -22.18 3.46 -9.71
C CYS A 147 -22.17 3.79 -11.21
N ASP A 148 -21.95 2.81 -12.07
CA ASP A 148 -21.84 3.01 -13.52
C ASP A 148 -23.21 3.15 -14.20
N GLU A 149 -24.27 2.63 -13.60
CA GLU A 149 -25.65 2.90 -13.98
C GLU A 149 -26.14 4.20 -13.35
N LYS A 150 -27.03 4.92 -14.08
CA LYS A 150 -27.56 6.19 -13.58
C LYS A 150 -28.49 6.01 -12.40
N GLY A 151 -28.16 6.64 -11.28
CA GLY A 151 -28.92 6.62 -10.04
C GLY A 151 -28.15 5.94 -8.90
N LEU A 152 -28.12 6.58 -7.73
CA LEU A 152 -27.36 6.08 -6.57
C LEU A 152 -27.97 4.81 -5.93
N GLU A 153 -29.14 4.38 -6.35
CA GLU A 153 -29.73 3.09 -6.03
C GLU A 153 -28.90 1.91 -6.59
N HIS A 154 -28.13 2.14 -7.66
CA HIS A 154 -27.24 1.16 -8.28
C HIS A 154 -25.82 1.18 -7.68
N PHE A 155 -25.62 1.96 -6.61
CA PHE A 155 -24.31 2.01 -5.95
C PHE A 155 -23.95 0.65 -5.33
N ALA A 156 -22.78 0.12 -5.68
CA ALA A 156 -22.21 -1.07 -5.06
C ALA A 156 -20.66 -0.96 -5.07
N LEU A 157 -20.02 -1.52 -4.04
CA LEU A 157 -18.56 -1.67 -4.08
C LEU A 157 -18.18 -2.61 -5.22
N PRO A 158 -17.20 -2.25 -6.06
CA PRO A 158 -16.77 -3.08 -7.18
C PRO A 158 -16.04 -4.33 -6.69
N MET A 159 -15.93 -5.31 -7.58
CA MET A 159 -15.27 -6.59 -7.30
C MET A 159 -13.81 -6.39 -6.90
N GLU A 160 -13.12 -5.41 -7.45
CA GLU A 160 -11.73 -5.09 -7.13
C GLU A 160 -11.58 -4.70 -5.66
N ASP A 161 -12.50 -3.86 -5.13
CA ASP A 161 -12.51 -3.48 -3.72
C ASP A 161 -12.84 -4.67 -2.81
N THR A 162 -13.93 -5.36 -3.11
CA THR A 162 -14.45 -6.42 -2.23
C THR A 162 -13.56 -7.65 -2.19
N LYS A 163 -12.90 -7.98 -3.31
CA LYS A 163 -12.09 -9.18 -3.44
C LYS A 163 -10.61 -8.97 -3.09
N TYR A 164 -10.08 -7.76 -3.29
CA TYR A 164 -8.65 -7.51 -3.13
C TYR A 164 -8.34 -6.39 -2.14
N VAL A 165 -8.85 -5.17 -2.34
CA VAL A 165 -8.44 -4.00 -1.53
C VAL A 165 -8.88 -4.15 -0.07
N ILE A 166 -10.14 -4.45 0.17
CA ILE A 166 -10.70 -4.59 1.53
C ILE A 166 -10.01 -5.71 2.33
N PRO A 167 -9.80 -6.93 1.80
CA PRO A 167 -9.06 -7.96 2.51
C PRO A 167 -7.63 -7.53 2.90
N ILE A 168 -6.88 -6.89 2.00
CA ILE A 168 -5.54 -6.41 2.30
C ILE A 168 -5.56 -5.30 3.36
N LEU A 169 -6.50 -4.36 3.28
CA LEU A 169 -6.64 -3.33 4.32
C LEU A 169 -6.94 -3.92 5.69
N LYS A 170 -7.76 -4.96 5.75
CA LYS A 170 -8.04 -5.68 7.01
C LYS A 170 -6.79 -6.34 7.59
N GLU A 171 -5.93 -6.94 6.76
CA GLU A 171 -4.64 -7.48 7.19
C GLU A 171 -3.71 -6.37 7.71
N ILE A 172 -3.63 -5.24 7.01
CA ILE A 172 -2.84 -4.07 7.45
C ILE A 172 -3.33 -3.55 8.79
N LEU A 173 -4.63 -3.33 8.94
CA LEU A 173 -5.24 -2.82 10.18
C LEU A 173 -5.16 -3.81 11.35
N ALA A 174 -5.07 -5.11 11.08
CA ALA A 174 -4.80 -6.11 12.10
C ALA A 174 -3.36 -6.03 12.64
N ILE A 175 -2.39 -5.64 11.79
CA ILE A 175 -0.99 -5.43 12.17
C ILE A 175 -0.84 -4.09 12.91
N ASN A 176 -1.40 -3.02 12.34
CA ASN A 176 -1.33 -1.68 12.90
C ASN A 176 -2.69 -0.96 12.79
N PRO A 177 -3.50 -0.99 13.85
CA PRO A 177 -4.84 -0.41 13.85
C PRO A 177 -4.83 1.12 13.83
N THR A 178 -3.67 1.76 13.94
CA THR A 178 -3.54 3.24 13.89
C THR A 178 -3.31 3.77 12.48
N VAL A 179 -3.14 2.90 11.49
CA VAL A 179 -2.98 3.31 10.09
C VAL A 179 -4.20 4.10 9.63
N LYS A 180 -3.94 5.28 9.08
CA LYS A 180 -4.96 6.17 8.53
C LYS A 180 -5.18 5.86 7.05
N VAL A 181 -6.44 5.67 6.67
CA VAL A 181 -6.83 5.40 5.29
C VAL A 181 -7.34 6.69 4.66
N ILE A 182 -6.67 7.17 3.63
CA ILE A 182 -7.12 8.29 2.80
C ILE A 182 -7.51 7.81 1.41
N ALA A 183 -8.42 8.52 0.75
CA ALA A 183 -8.91 8.08 -0.55
C ALA A 183 -9.11 9.24 -1.54
N ALA A 184 -9.07 8.90 -2.84
CA ALA A 184 -9.34 9.84 -3.91
C ALA A 184 -10.00 9.14 -5.10
N PRO A 185 -10.98 9.77 -5.79
CA PRO A 185 -11.48 9.30 -7.07
C PRO A 185 -10.56 9.76 -8.21
N TRP A 186 -10.44 8.96 -9.27
CA TRP A 186 -9.85 9.37 -10.55
C TRP A 186 -10.88 9.97 -11.49
N THR A 187 -12.14 9.54 -11.35
CA THR A 187 -13.27 10.05 -12.13
C THR A 187 -14.57 9.90 -11.36
N CYS A 188 -15.59 10.69 -11.70
CA CYS A 188 -16.96 10.44 -11.31
C CYS A 188 -17.63 9.43 -12.26
N PRO A 189 -18.80 8.87 -11.92
CA PRO A 189 -19.64 8.10 -12.84
C PRO A 189 -19.85 8.85 -14.15
N LYS A 190 -19.72 8.16 -15.30
CA LYS A 190 -19.80 8.80 -16.64
C LYS A 190 -21.11 9.53 -16.88
N TRP A 191 -22.21 9.03 -16.31
CA TRP A 191 -23.52 9.69 -16.43
C TRP A 191 -23.62 11.03 -15.68
N MET A 192 -22.65 11.36 -14.81
CA MET A 192 -22.52 12.67 -14.17
C MET A 192 -21.63 13.64 -14.95
N LYS A 193 -20.99 13.20 -16.05
CA LYS A 193 -20.04 14.01 -16.81
C LYS A 193 -20.70 14.85 -17.88
N VAL A 194 -20.10 16.00 -18.12
CA VAL A 194 -20.37 16.88 -19.27
C VAL A 194 -19.08 17.21 -20.00
N LYS A 195 -19.19 17.54 -21.29
CA LYS A 195 -18.04 17.90 -22.11
C LYS A 195 -17.45 19.26 -21.74
N SER A 196 -18.31 20.23 -21.44
CA SER A 196 -17.95 21.55 -20.92
C SER A 196 -19.02 22.04 -19.94
N LEU A 197 -18.64 22.98 -19.08
CA LEU A 197 -19.56 23.58 -18.10
C LEU A 197 -20.57 24.55 -18.73
N GLU A 198 -20.23 25.11 -19.88
CA GLU A 198 -21.08 26.05 -20.60
C GLU A 198 -22.23 25.32 -21.30
N GLU A 199 -21.92 24.34 -22.14
CA GLU A 199 -22.92 23.65 -22.97
C GLU A 199 -23.63 22.52 -22.22
N ARG A 200 -22.96 21.91 -21.23
CA ARG A 200 -23.44 20.78 -20.38
C ARG A 200 -23.95 19.59 -21.20
N VAL A 201 -23.33 19.35 -22.35
CA VAL A 201 -23.61 18.16 -23.16
C VAL A 201 -23.06 16.94 -22.43
N PRO A 202 -23.85 15.86 -22.22
CA PRO A 202 -23.38 14.64 -21.61
C PRO A 202 -22.10 14.10 -22.27
N PHE A 203 -21.17 13.58 -21.46
CA PHE A 203 -19.87 13.12 -21.91
C PHE A 203 -19.57 11.69 -21.42
N ASP A 204 -19.89 10.71 -22.25
CA ASP A 204 -19.68 9.29 -21.96
C ASP A 204 -18.23 8.87 -22.23
N SER A 205 -17.32 9.29 -21.36
CA SER A 205 -15.90 8.98 -21.47
C SER A 205 -15.30 8.74 -20.08
N TRP A 206 -14.40 7.76 -20.00
CA TRP A 206 -13.58 7.57 -18.81
C TRP A 206 -12.52 8.66 -18.64
N THR A 207 -12.08 9.26 -19.73
CA THR A 207 -11.00 10.25 -19.75
C THR A 207 -11.56 11.65 -19.89
N SER A 208 -11.03 12.61 -19.13
CA SER A 208 -11.40 14.03 -19.20
C SER A 208 -12.88 14.31 -18.87
N GLY A 209 -13.41 15.42 -19.37
CA GLY A 209 -14.75 15.93 -19.05
C GLY A 209 -14.81 16.64 -17.71
N HIS A 210 -15.96 17.18 -17.38
CA HIS A 210 -16.24 17.94 -16.16
C HIS A 210 -17.39 17.28 -15.39
N LEU A 211 -17.42 17.47 -14.09
CA LEU A 211 -18.58 17.11 -13.28
C LEU A 211 -19.72 18.10 -13.58
N ASN A 212 -20.88 17.59 -14.01
CA ASN A 212 -22.05 18.44 -14.20
C ASN A 212 -22.49 19.05 -12.87
N PRO A 213 -22.59 20.38 -12.75
CA PRO A 213 -23.02 21.05 -11.51
C PRO A 213 -24.37 20.58 -10.96
N GLU A 214 -25.25 20.04 -11.83
CA GLU A 214 -26.51 19.42 -11.39
C GLU A 214 -26.32 18.18 -10.51
N TYR A 215 -25.19 17.51 -10.64
CA TYR A 215 -24.85 16.31 -9.87
C TYR A 215 -23.89 16.56 -8.70
N TYR A 216 -23.51 17.80 -8.37
CA TYR A 216 -22.61 18.08 -7.26
C TYR A 216 -23.10 17.44 -5.94
N ARG A 217 -24.38 17.61 -5.62
CA ARG A 217 -24.97 16.98 -4.44
C ARG A 217 -24.97 15.45 -4.54
N THR A 218 -25.39 14.92 -5.68
CA THR A 218 -25.43 13.47 -5.91
C THR A 218 -24.04 12.84 -5.81
N TYR A 219 -23.02 13.56 -6.32
CA TYR A 219 -21.64 13.11 -6.19
C TYR A 219 -21.13 13.19 -4.74
N GLY A 220 -21.53 14.18 -3.97
CA GLY A 220 -21.29 14.20 -2.54
C GLY A 220 -21.92 13.00 -1.81
N GLU A 221 -23.18 12.68 -2.13
CA GLU A 221 -23.87 11.50 -1.60
C GLU A 221 -23.20 10.18 -2.03
N TYR A 222 -22.58 10.12 -3.21
CA TYR A 222 -21.77 8.99 -3.65
C TYR A 222 -20.55 8.76 -2.73
N PHE A 223 -19.82 9.81 -2.33
CA PHE A 223 -18.74 9.71 -1.36
C PHE A 223 -19.24 9.19 0.01
N VAL A 224 -20.38 9.69 0.47
CA VAL A 224 -20.98 9.23 1.73
C VAL A 224 -21.31 7.74 1.67
N LYS A 225 -21.92 7.27 0.58
CA LYS A 225 -22.21 5.83 0.39
C LYS A 225 -20.94 4.99 0.37
N TRP A 226 -19.88 5.49 -0.28
CA TRP A 226 -18.60 4.80 -0.35
C TRP A 226 -17.94 4.70 1.03
N ILE A 227 -17.88 5.80 1.79
CA ILE A 227 -17.36 5.82 3.17
C ILE A 227 -18.14 4.83 4.04
N GLN A 228 -19.47 4.89 4.01
CA GLN A 228 -20.33 3.99 4.79
C GLN A 228 -20.16 2.52 4.40
N ALA A 229 -19.88 2.24 3.12
CA ALA A 229 -19.63 0.87 2.65
C ALA A 229 -18.31 0.32 3.22
N PHE A 230 -17.23 1.13 3.27
CA PHE A 230 -15.96 0.74 3.90
C PHE A 230 -16.09 0.64 5.43
N GLU A 231 -16.87 1.51 6.07
CA GLU A 231 -17.15 1.43 7.52
C GLU A 231 -17.89 0.15 7.90
N LYS A 232 -18.83 -0.31 7.08
CA LYS A 232 -19.50 -1.61 7.27
C LYS A 232 -18.54 -2.79 7.21
N GLU A 233 -17.46 -2.64 6.45
CA GLU A 233 -16.36 -3.61 6.40
C GLU A 233 -15.37 -3.48 7.57
N GLY A 234 -15.59 -2.53 8.49
CA GLY A 234 -14.74 -2.26 9.65
C GLY A 234 -13.53 -1.38 9.33
N ILE A 235 -13.52 -0.71 8.18
CA ILE A 235 -12.42 0.15 7.73
C ILE A 235 -12.87 1.61 7.85
N LYS A 236 -12.27 2.33 8.79
CA LYS A 236 -12.53 3.76 8.98
C LYS A 236 -11.76 4.58 7.96
N ILE A 237 -12.46 5.41 7.20
CA ILE A 237 -11.85 6.37 6.28
C ILE A 237 -11.48 7.63 7.06
N HIS A 238 -10.20 8.03 6.99
CA HIS A 238 -9.68 9.20 7.69
C HIS A 238 -9.96 10.49 6.92
N ALA A 239 -9.75 10.47 5.61
CA ALA A 239 -9.98 11.63 4.75
C ALA A 239 -10.21 11.21 3.29
N VAL A 240 -10.84 12.08 2.53
CA VAL A 240 -10.98 11.97 1.08
C VAL A 240 -10.54 13.27 0.41
N THR A 241 -10.01 13.17 -0.81
CA THR A 241 -9.83 14.33 -1.68
C THR A 241 -10.92 14.34 -2.75
N PRO A 242 -11.35 15.52 -3.23
CA PRO A 242 -12.45 15.60 -4.19
C PRO A 242 -12.11 15.01 -5.55
N GLN A 243 -10.82 15.01 -5.94
CA GLN A 243 -10.34 14.52 -7.22
C GLN A 243 -8.84 14.19 -7.14
N ASN A 244 -8.42 13.11 -7.81
CA ASN A 244 -7.02 12.85 -8.13
C ASN A 244 -6.61 13.70 -9.33
N GLU A 245 -5.46 14.36 -9.27
CA GLU A 245 -4.88 15.14 -10.37
C GLU A 245 -5.92 16.00 -11.14
N PRO A 246 -6.57 16.96 -10.49
CA PRO A 246 -7.76 17.63 -11.05
C PRO A 246 -7.50 18.41 -12.35
N LEU A 247 -6.24 18.71 -12.67
CA LEU A 247 -5.86 19.38 -13.92
C LEU A 247 -5.39 18.42 -15.03
N ASN A 248 -5.39 17.11 -14.76
CA ASN A 248 -4.96 16.12 -15.73
C ASN A 248 -6.11 15.68 -16.63
N HIS A 249 -5.96 15.92 -17.94
CA HIS A 249 -6.91 15.50 -18.96
C HIS A 249 -6.57 14.14 -19.61
N GLY A 250 -5.38 13.62 -19.37
CA GLY A 250 -4.79 12.58 -20.20
C GLY A 250 -4.84 11.17 -19.63
N ASN A 251 -5.03 11.01 -18.32
CA ASN A 251 -5.11 9.68 -17.74
C ASN A 251 -6.44 9.01 -18.09
N SER A 252 -6.41 7.73 -18.33
CA SER A 252 -7.58 6.86 -18.21
C SER A 252 -7.79 6.54 -16.73
N ALA A 253 -8.87 6.60 -16.37
CA ALA A 253 -9.88 7.40 -15.78
C ALA A 253 -9.37 8.78 -15.31
N SER A 254 -10.01 9.82 -15.74
CA SER A 254 -9.76 11.20 -15.28
C SER A 254 -11.04 12.05 -15.32
N LEU A 255 -11.00 13.13 -14.56
CA LEU A 255 -12.03 14.16 -14.53
C LEU A 255 -11.31 15.49 -14.34
N PHE A 256 -11.46 16.40 -15.28
CA PHE A 256 -10.92 17.73 -15.12
C PHE A 256 -11.77 18.54 -14.14
N MET A 257 -11.11 19.20 -13.20
CA MET A 257 -11.75 20.02 -12.19
C MET A 257 -10.85 21.22 -11.89
N GLY A 258 -11.16 22.37 -12.47
CA GLY A 258 -10.45 23.60 -12.18
C GLY A 258 -10.67 24.04 -10.72
N TRP A 259 -9.89 25.02 -10.26
CA TRP A 259 -9.96 25.44 -8.85
C TRP A 259 -11.32 26.04 -8.47
N GLU A 260 -11.98 26.79 -9.39
CA GLU A 260 -13.33 27.30 -9.18
C GLU A 260 -14.36 26.18 -9.06
N GLU A 261 -14.23 25.18 -9.92
CA GLU A 261 -15.09 24.00 -9.94
C GLU A 261 -14.92 23.17 -8.66
N ALA A 262 -13.67 22.97 -8.25
CA ALA A 262 -13.34 22.28 -6.99
C ALA A 262 -13.89 23.04 -5.78
N ARG A 263 -13.69 24.35 -5.72
CA ARG A 263 -14.26 25.23 -4.67
C ARG A 263 -15.80 25.10 -4.63
N ASP A 264 -16.45 25.25 -5.79
CA ASP A 264 -17.92 25.22 -5.86
C ASP A 264 -18.50 23.85 -5.49
N PHE A 265 -17.79 22.77 -5.84
CA PHE A 265 -18.16 21.42 -5.43
C PHE A 265 -18.02 21.23 -3.91
N ILE A 266 -16.90 21.65 -3.32
CA ILE A 266 -16.63 21.50 -1.88
C ILE A 266 -17.55 22.40 -1.07
N ASP A 267 -17.62 23.69 -1.42
CA ASP A 267 -18.30 24.73 -0.64
C ASP A 267 -19.83 24.55 -0.64
N ARG A 268 -20.40 24.18 -1.78
CA ARG A 268 -21.85 24.04 -1.90
C ARG A 268 -22.41 22.68 -1.47
N LYS A 269 -21.57 21.69 -1.27
CA LYS A 269 -22.00 20.30 -1.11
C LYS A 269 -21.31 19.53 0.00
N SER A 270 -20.42 20.16 0.76
CA SER A 270 -19.92 19.55 2.01
C SER A 270 -21.08 19.39 2.99
N VAL A 271 -21.96 18.43 2.70
CA VAL A 271 -22.95 17.95 3.65
C VAL A 271 -22.40 16.66 4.21
N VAL A 272 -21.52 16.81 5.16
CA VAL A 272 -21.20 15.76 6.13
C VAL A 272 -21.33 16.34 7.50
#